data_88e376f0326e399011b98c48a07d3395
#
_entry.id   88e376f0326e399011b98c48a07d3395
#
_cell.length_a   1.000
_cell.length_b   1.000
_cell.length_c   1.000
_cell.angle_alpha   90.00
_cell.angle_beta   90.00
_cell.angle_gamma   90.00
#
_symmetry.space_group_name_H-M   'P 1'
#
loop_
_entity.id
_entity.type
_entity.pdbx_description
1 polymer ?
#
loop_
_entity_poly.entity_id
_entity_poly.type
_entity_poly.pdbx_seq_one_letter_code
_entity_poly.pdbx_strand_id
1 'polypeptide(L)'
;IIMISTPNGKDQLYYETCRKAELKGTKDWNNFELVKMKWYQDPRYNKNLEWYRKNDETNENEFIKEQTLDKEGNIEYRPEYWEEMHDEGWKPRSPWYIKMCQQFNFDEQKIAQELDVSFLGSASNVVDPQYIEMQAQLNVREPNQEFKDPLVEDTWVWKAPIPGHRYIMGLDCSRGDAADRTAIEIIDLDGI
;
A
#
# COMPACT_ATOMS: atom_id res chain seq x y z
N ILE A 1 -10.37 -24.75 -1.18
CA ILE A 1 -9.65 -24.09 -2.27
C ILE A 1 -8.43 -23.43 -1.65
N ILE A 2 -7.26 -23.63 -2.25
CA ILE A 2 -6.01 -22.96 -1.86
C ILE A 2 -5.63 -22.04 -3.03
N MET A 3 -5.32 -20.78 -2.73
CA MET A 3 -4.80 -19.80 -3.68
C MET A 3 -3.40 -19.40 -3.24
N ILE A 4 -2.43 -19.49 -4.13
CA ILE A 4 -1.03 -19.14 -3.87
C ILE A 4 -0.57 -18.19 -4.96
N SER A 5 -0.06 -17.03 -4.59
CA SER A 5 0.54 -16.06 -5.51
C SER A 5 1.44 -15.08 -4.77
N THR A 6 2.30 -14.40 -5.52
CA THR A 6 2.93 -13.15 -5.08
C THR A 6 1.98 -11.98 -5.32
N PRO A 7 2.08 -10.88 -4.56
CA PRO A 7 1.29 -9.68 -4.81
C PRO A 7 1.54 -9.12 -6.22
N ASN A 8 0.47 -8.82 -6.94
CA ASN A 8 0.56 -8.24 -8.29
C ASN A 8 -0.65 -7.36 -8.56
N GLY A 9 -0.57 -6.08 -8.22
CA GLY A 9 -1.63 -5.10 -8.41
C GLY A 9 -2.78 -5.16 -7.41
N LYS A 10 -3.39 -4.01 -7.19
CA LYS A 10 -4.55 -3.88 -6.29
C LYS A 10 -5.89 -4.18 -6.97
N ASP A 11 -5.93 -4.31 -8.29
CA ASP A 11 -7.16 -4.41 -9.09
C ASP A 11 -7.56 -5.83 -9.46
N GLN A 12 -6.89 -6.84 -8.87
CA GLN A 12 -7.09 -8.22 -9.22
C GLN A 12 -7.86 -9.00 -8.15
N LEU A 13 -8.54 -10.05 -8.58
CA LEU A 13 -9.28 -10.98 -7.73
C LEU A 13 -8.46 -11.47 -6.52
N TYR A 14 -7.16 -11.68 -6.70
CA TYR A 14 -6.28 -12.13 -5.62
C TYR A 14 -6.14 -11.08 -4.52
N TYR A 15 -5.91 -9.80 -4.89
CA TYR A 15 -5.86 -8.69 -3.93
C TYR A 15 -7.16 -8.58 -3.13
N GLU A 16 -8.30 -8.56 -3.81
CA GLU A 16 -9.61 -8.46 -3.15
C GLU A 16 -9.87 -9.66 -2.21
N THR A 17 -9.43 -10.85 -2.63
CA THR A 17 -9.54 -12.05 -1.78
C THR A 17 -8.67 -11.94 -0.54
N CYS A 18 -7.42 -11.49 -0.66
CA CYS A 18 -6.52 -11.26 0.46
C CYS A 18 -7.07 -10.19 1.41
N ARG A 19 -7.50 -9.04 0.88
CA ARG A 19 -8.08 -7.94 1.66
C ARG A 19 -9.28 -8.38 2.50
N LYS A 20 -10.21 -9.15 1.89
CA LYS A 20 -11.36 -9.68 2.63
C LYS A 20 -10.98 -10.78 3.63
N ALA A 21 -9.91 -11.52 3.38
CA ALA A 21 -9.41 -12.51 4.32
C ALA A 21 -8.79 -11.86 5.58
N GLU A 22 -8.22 -10.65 5.49
CA GLU A 22 -7.73 -9.87 6.63
C GLU A 22 -8.87 -9.42 7.57
N LEU A 23 -10.09 -9.35 7.08
CA LEU A 23 -11.27 -8.94 7.86
C LEU A 23 -11.86 -10.09 8.70
N LYS A 24 -11.06 -11.10 9.08
CA LYS A 24 -11.50 -12.24 9.88
C LYS A 24 -12.24 -11.79 11.15
N GLY A 25 -13.43 -12.36 11.36
CA GLY A 25 -14.30 -12.02 12.49
C GLY A 25 -15.28 -10.87 12.22
N THR A 26 -15.27 -10.27 11.02
CA THR A 26 -16.27 -9.29 10.61
C THR A 26 -17.30 -9.89 9.63
N LYS A 27 -18.37 -9.16 9.35
CA LYS A 27 -19.40 -9.56 8.37
C LYS A 27 -18.86 -9.60 6.93
N ASP A 28 -17.77 -8.91 6.66
CA ASP A 28 -17.18 -8.75 5.32
C ASP A 28 -16.09 -9.80 5.05
N TRP A 29 -15.83 -10.68 6.01
CA TRP A 29 -14.89 -11.77 5.86
C TRP A 29 -15.36 -12.80 4.82
N ASN A 30 -14.46 -13.17 3.93
CA ASN A 30 -14.74 -14.11 2.83
C ASN A 30 -14.50 -15.59 3.17
N ASN A 31 -14.32 -15.95 4.43
CA ASN A 31 -14.00 -17.29 4.93
C ASN A 31 -12.66 -17.89 4.43
N PHE A 32 -11.80 -17.10 3.84
CA PHE A 32 -10.42 -17.51 3.59
C PHE A 32 -9.52 -17.17 4.79
N GLU A 33 -8.54 -18.00 5.01
CA GLU A 33 -7.45 -17.73 5.94
C GLU A 33 -6.24 -17.25 5.15
N LEU A 34 -5.75 -16.05 5.49
CA LEU A 34 -4.58 -15.46 4.85
C LEU A 34 -3.31 -15.90 5.57
N VAL A 35 -2.39 -16.50 4.83
CA VAL A 35 -1.05 -16.82 5.30
C VAL A 35 -0.04 -16.03 4.47
N LYS A 36 0.70 -15.13 5.13
CA LYS A 36 1.80 -14.37 4.52
C LYS A 36 3.12 -15.02 4.92
N MET A 37 3.85 -15.55 3.95
CA MET A 37 5.19 -16.10 4.18
C MET A 37 6.23 -15.04 3.83
N LYS A 38 6.87 -14.50 4.86
CA LYS A 38 7.91 -13.49 4.71
C LYS A 38 9.28 -14.15 4.65
N TRP A 39 10.21 -13.60 3.84
CA TRP A 39 11.55 -14.15 3.66
C TRP A 39 12.31 -14.32 5.00
N TYR A 40 12.11 -13.42 5.92
CA TYR A 40 12.79 -13.42 7.21
C TYR A 40 12.26 -14.47 8.21
N GLN A 41 11.19 -15.19 7.88
CA GLN A 41 10.73 -16.35 8.65
C GLN A 41 11.54 -17.62 8.35
N ASP A 42 12.32 -17.62 7.25
CA ASP A 42 13.16 -18.76 6.87
C ASP A 42 14.59 -18.57 7.39
N PRO A 43 15.11 -19.53 8.24
CA PRO A 43 16.46 -19.44 8.80
C PRO A 43 17.59 -19.36 7.77
N ARG A 44 17.35 -19.79 6.53
CA ARG A 44 18.33 -19.71 5.47
C ARG A 44 18.56 -18.27 4.99
N TYR A 45 17.55 -17.41 5.13
CA TYR A 45 17.52 -16.06 4.60
C TYR A 45 17.73 -14.97 5.65
N ASN A 46 17.43 -15.29 6.93
CA ASN A 46 17.49 -14.31 8.01
C ASN A 46 18.83 -14.28 8.78
N LYS A 47 19.84 -15.05 8.36
CA LYS A 47 21.17 -15.01 9.01
C LYS A 47 21.75 -13.61 9.00
N ASN A 48 22.25 -13.19 10.18
CA ASN A 48 22.78 -11.83 10.40
C ASN A 48 21.76 -10.75 10.09
N LEU A 49 20.49 -11.01 10.39
CA LEU A 49 19.43 -10.01 10.23
C LEU A 49 19.71 -8.83 11.13
N GLU A 50 19.45 -7.65 10.60
CA GLU A 50 19.41 -6.39 11.32
C GLU A 50 18.16 -5.63 10.90
N TRP A 51 17.66 -4.83 11.82
CA TRP A 51 16.59 -3.89 11.54
C TRP A 51 17.20 -2.55 11.18
N TYR A 52 16.62 -1.85 10.22
CA TYR A 52 17.01 -0.49 9.89
C TYR A 52 15.80 0.42 9.77
N ARG A 53 16.00 1.66 10.10
CA ARG A 53 15.02 2.72 9.98
C ARG A 53 15.74 4.00 9.57
N LYS A 54 15.09 4.81 8.75
CA LYS A 54 15.58 6.15 8.46
C LYS A 54 15.17 7.07 9.61
N ASN A 55 16.13 7.78 10.17
CA ASN A 55 15.86 8.82 11.15
C ASN A 55 15.40 10.09 10.43
N ASP A 56 14.19 10.56 10.71
CA ASP A 56 13.58 11.69 10.03
C ASP A 56 14.27 13.03 10.35
N GLU A 57 14.92 13.13 11.53
CA GLU A 57 15.62 14.36 11.96
C GLU A 57 17.02 14.48 11.35
N THR A 58 17.76 13.38 11.35
CA THR A 58 19.17 13.37 10.89
C THR A 58 19.33 12.94 9.44
N ASN A 59 18.30 12.36 8.85
CA ASN A 59 18.30 11.72 7.53
C ASN A 59 19.29 10.54 7.39
N GLU A 60 19.80 10.03 8.53
CA GLU A 60 20.71 8.88 8.60
C GLU A 60 19.95 7.60 8.89
N ASN A 61 20.57 6.46 8.55
CA ASN A 61 19.99 5.15 8.86
C ASN A 61 20.41 4.70 10.26
N GLU A 62 19.45 4.36 11.08
CA GLU A 62 19.63 3.69 12.37
C GLU A 62 19.57 2.17 12.15
N PHE A 63 20.32 1.41 12.95
CA PHE A 63 20.41 -0.05 12.84
C PHE A 63 20.33 -0.71 14.20
N ILE A 64 19.54 -1.78 14.29
CA ILE A 64 19.46 -2.69 15.43
C ILE A 64 19.77 -4.09 14.93
N LYS A 65 20.79 -4.74 15.50
CA LYS A 65 21.08 -6.14 15.19
C LYS A 65 20.13 -7.05 15.95
N GLU A 66 19.54 -8.00 15.24
CA GLU A 66 18.78 -9.07 15.90
C GLU A 66 19.74 -9.96 16.70
N GLN A 67 19.48 -10.10 18.01
CA GLN A 67 20.38 -10.82 18.94
C GLN A 67 19.77 -12.10 19.47
N THR A 68 18.49 -12.35 19.21
CA THR A 68 17.85 -13.57 19.70
C THR A 68 18.13 -14.72 18.74
N LEU A 69 18.93 -15.66 19.20
CA LEU A 69 19.30 -16.85 18.45
C LEU A 69 18.70 -18.09 19.11
N ASP A 70 18.26 -19.03 18.29
CA ASP A 70 17.92 -20.39 18.75
C ASP A 70 19.18 -21.19 19.11
N LYS A 71 19.02 -22.45 19.53
CA LYS A 71 20.13 -23.32 19.91
C LYS A 71 21.07 -23.67 18.77
N GLU A 72 20.59 -23.58 17.54
CA GLU A 72 21.32 -23.81 16.29
C GLU A 72 21.98 -22.53 15.75
N GLY A 73 21.80 -21.40 16.41
CA GLY A 73 22.38 -20.11 16.02
C GLY A 73 21.60 -19.39 14.92
N ASN A 74 20.35 -19.77 14.67
CA ASN A 74 19.45 -19.05 13.78
C ASN A 74 18.64 -18.02 14.58
N ILE A 75 18.10 -17.02 13.91
CA ILE A 75 17.21 -16.04 14.53
C ILE A 75 15.86 -16.70 14.80
N GLU A 76 15.44 -16.67 16.07
CA GLU A 76 14.12 -17.13 16.46
C GLU A 76 13.04 -16.14 15.99
N TYR A 77 12.11 -16.66 15.19
CA TYR A 77 10.99 -15.84 14.74
C TYR A 77 9.98 -15.64 15.89
N ARG A 78 9.81 -14.39 16.29
CA ARG A 78 8.88 -13.95 17.35
C ARG A 78 7.87 -12.97 16.75
N PRO A 79 6.70 -13.47 16.31
CA PRO A 79 5.73 -12.66 15.56
C PRO A 79 5.39 -11.33 16.22
N GLU A 80 5.08 -11.34 17.52
CA GLU A 80 4.67 -10.14 18.27
C GLU A 80 5.75 -9.04 18.27
N TYR A 81 6.99 -9.41 18.53
CA TYR A 81 8.12 -8.50 18.49
C TYR A 81 8.35 -7.93 17.07
N TRP A 82 8.17 -8.78 16.06
CA TRP A 82 8.43 -8.37 14.69
C TRP A 82 7.30 -7.49 14.14
N GLU A 83 6.07 -7.67 14.59
CA GLU A 83 4.95 -6.76 14.33
C GLU A 83 5.21 -5.40 14.99
N GLU A 84 5.64 -5.37 16.25
CA GLU A 84 6.03 -4.16 16.96
C GLU A 84 7.12 -3.36 16.22
N MET A 85 8.18 -4.06 15.77
CA MET A 85 9.25 -3.43 14.98
C MET A 85 8.73 -2.83 13.67
N HIS A 86 7.82 -3.49 12.99
CA HIS A 86 7.20 -2.95 11.77
C HIS A 86 6.32 -1.74 12.07
N ASP A 87 5.53 -1.77 13.15
CA ASP A 87 4.67 -0.66 13.55
C ASP A 87 5.48 0.59 13.95
N GLU A 88 6.67 0.39 14.48
CA GLU A 88 7.65 1.46 14.75
C GLU A 88 8.42 1.93 13.51
N GLY A 89 8.11 1.40 12.34
CA GLY A 89 8.72 1.79 11.07
C GLY A 89 10.08 1.13 10.78
N TRP A 90 10.49 0.13 11.57
CA TRP A 90 11.69 -0.66 11.30
C TRP A 90 11.47 -1.63 10.14
N LYS A 91 12.48 -1.81 9.32
CA LYS A 91 12.50 -2.75 8.19
C LYS A 91 13.61 -3.78 8.39
N PRO A 92 13.33 -5.07 8.20
CA PRO A 92 14.36 -6.11 8.33
C PRO A 92 15.21 -6.16 7.07
N ARG A 93 16.51 -6.39 7.24
CA ARG A 93 17.43 -6.73 6.15
C ARG A 93 18.44 -7.79 6.59
N SER A 94 18.94 -8.57 5.65
CA SER A 94 20.01 -9.53 5.85
C SER A 94 20.97 -9.48 4.66
N PRO A 95 22.16 -10.09 4.76
CA PRO A 95 23.04 -10.20 3.59
C PRO A 95 22.38 -10.88 2.39
N TRP A 96 21.49 -11.86 2.63
CA TRP A 96 20.69 -12.49 1.58
C TRP A 96 19.72 -11.49 0.94
N TYR A 97 18.97 -10.74 1.74
CA TYR A 97 18.01 -9.74 1.25
C TYR A 97 18.72 -8.67 0.40
N ILE A 98 19.86 -8.15 0.87
CA ILE A 98 20.65 -7.16 0.12
C ILE A 98 21.10 -7.72 -1.22
N LYS A 99 21.57 -9.00 -1.26
CA LYS A 99 21.95 -9.67 -2.49
C LYS A 99 20.76 -9.79 -3.46
N MET A 100 19.59 -10.11 -2.97
CA MET A 100 18.38 -10.20 -3.81
C MET A 100 17.97 -8.82 -4.35
N CYS A 101 18.05 -7.76 -3.54
CA CYS A 101 17.83 -6.39 -4.01
C CYS A 101 18.81 -6.00 -5.15
N GLN A 102 20.07 -6.38 -5.02
CA GLN A 102 21.07 -6.18 -6.09
C GLN A 102 20.72 -6.94 -7.36
N GLN A 103 20.25 -8.18 -7.27
CA GLN A 103 19.80 -8.97 -8.42
C GLN A 103 18.58 -8.34 -9.12
N PHE A 104 17.75 -7.64 -8.39
CA PHE A 104 16.64 -6.87 -8.93
C PHE A 104 17.04 -5.46 -9.38
N ASN A 105 18.35 -5.13 -9.39
CA ASN A 105 18.85 -3.79 -9.68
C ASN A 105 18.22 -2.70 -8.80
N PHE A 106 17.89 -3.04 -7.57
CA PHE A 106 17.18 -2.16 -6.64
C PHE A 106 15.83 -1.64 -7.18
N ASP A 107 15.18 -2.40 -8.06
CA ASP A 107 13.83 -2.13 -8.53
C ASP A 107 12.85 -2.26 -7.35
N GLU A 108 12.38 -1.14 -6.85
CA GLU A 108 11.52 -1.05 -5.66
C GLU A 108 10.21 -1.83 -5.85
N GLN A 109 9.65 -1.84 -7.06
CA GLN A 109 8.43 -2.58 -7.34
C GLN A 109 8.65 -4.09 -7.21
N LYS A 110 9.72 -4.60 -7.80
CA LYS A 110 10.07 -6.03 -7.68
C LYS A 110 10.41 -6.43 -6.27
N ILE A 111 11.14 -5.56 -5.54
CA ILE A 111 11.47 -5.80 -4.13
C ILE A 111 10.19 -5.88 -3.31
N ALA A 112 9.29 -4.90 -3.44
CA ALA A 112 8.02 -4.89 -2.73
C ALA A 112 7.17 -6.14 -3.03
N GLN A 113 7.10 -6.53 -4.30
CA GLN A 113 6.31 -7.67 -4.75
C GLN A 113 6.93 -9.02 -4.32
N GLU A 114 8.21 -9.23 -4.61
CA GLU A 114 8.84 -10.55 -4.52
C GLU A 114 9.47 -10.83 -3.14
N LEU A 115 9.90 -9.79 -2.43
CA LEU A 115 10.53 -9.92 -1.12
C LEU A 115 9.61 -9.48 0.02
N ASP A 116 9.02 -8.29 -0.08
CA ASP A 116 8.26 -7.71 1.02
C ASP A 116 6.80 -8.17 1.06
N VAL A 117 6.36 -8.93 0.05
CA VAL A 117 4.98 -9.45 -0.08
C VAL A 117 3.97 -8.30 0.02
N SER A 118 4.25 -7.21 -0.69
CA SER A 118 3.46 -5.98 -0.68
C SER A 118 2.74 -5.77 -2.01
N PHE A 119 1.48 -5.37 -1.96
CA PHE A 119 0.71 -4.97 -3.14
C PHE A 119 1.02 -3.54 -3.64
N LEU A 120 1.88 -2.80 -2.96
CA LEU A 120 2.18 -1.40 -3.29
C LEU A 120 2.94 -1.24 -4.62
N GLY A 121 3.71 -2.25 -5.00
CA GLY A 121 4.64 -2.15 -6.14
C GLY A 121 4.12 -2.59 -7.50
N SER A 122 2.86 -2.94 -7.64
CA SER A 122 2.44 -3.83 -8.73
C SER A 122 1.82 -3.19 -9.97
N ALA A 123 1.84 -1.89 -10.11
CA ALA A 123 1.41 -1.24 -11.34
C ALA A 123 2.44 -0.21 -11.80
N SER A 124 2.71 -0.16 -13.09
CA SER A 124 3.37 0.97 -13.75
C SER A 124 2.44 2.18 -13.70
N ASN A 125 2.20 2.69 -12.50
CA ASN A 125 1.37 3.87 -12.30
C ASN A 125 2.15 5.11 -12.75
N VAL A 126 1.50 6.03 -13.42
CA VAL A 126 2.05 7.34 -13.79
C VAL A 126 2.40 8.15 -12.52
N VAL A 127 1.73 7.86 -11.42
CA VAL A 127 1.96 8.47 -10.10
C VAL A 127 2.42 7.38 -9.14
N ASP A 128 3.47 7.66 -8.38
CA ASP A 128 3.98 6.77 -7.34
C ASP A 128 2.85 6.39 -6.35
N PRO A 129 2.61 5.09 -6.11
CA PRO A 129 1.58 4.64 -5.17
C PRO A 129 1.71 5.22 -3.76
N GLN A 130 2.91 5.53 -3.30
CA GLN A 130 3.14 6.17 -2.00
C GLN A 130 2.50 7.56 -1.92
N TYR A 131 2.57 8.35 -3.01
CA TYR A 131 1.89 9.64 -3.08
C TYR A 131 0.38 9.49 -3.07
N ILE A 132 -0.15 8.48 -3.77
CA ILE A 132 -1.59 8.20 -3.78
C ILE A 132 -2.06 7.84 -2.37
N GLU A 133 -1.33 6.99 -1.67
CA GLU A 133 -1.67 6.57 -0.31
C GLU A 133 -1.56 7.72 0.69
N MET A 134 -0.51 8.53 0.60
CA MET A 134 -0.37 9.74 1.40
C MET A 134 -1.53 10.71 1.16
N GLN A 135 -1.92 10.93 -0.10
CA GLN A 135 -3.06 11.76 -0.43
C GLN A 135 -4.38 11.19 0.10
N ALA A 136 -4.54 9.87 0.04
CA ALA A 136 -5.72 9.20 0.59
C ALA A 136 -5.85 9.39 2.11
N GLN A 137 -4.74 9.36 2.83
CA GLN A 137 -4.73 9.56 4.29
C GLN A 137 -4.92 11.03 4.69
N LEU A 138 -4.34 11.97 3.96
CA LEU A 138 -4.31 13.38 4.34
C LEU A 138 -5.48 14.19 3.78
N ASN A 139 -5.97 13.85 2.59
CA ASN A 139 -6.84 14.73 1.82
C ASN A 139 -8.19 14.10 1.44
N VAL A 140 -8.38 12.79 1.62
CA VAL A 140 -9.69 12.18 1.40
C VAL A 140 -10.65 12.64 2.48
N ARG A 141 -11.75 13.21 2.05
CA ARG A 141 -12.83 13.70 2.92
C ARG A 141 -14.18 13.47 2.24
N GLU A 142 -15.21 13.39 3.04
CA GLU A 142 -16.57 13.29 2.54
C GLU A 142 -16.97 14.54 1.74
N PRO A 143 -17.72 14.39 0.66
CA PRO A 143 -18.28 15.52 -0.07
C PRO A 143 -19.26 16.32 0.79
N ASN A 144 -19.38 17.61 0.51
CA ASN A 144 -20.33 18.45 1.21
C ASN A 144 -21.76 18.13 0.76
N GLN A 145 -22.56 17.57 1.65
CA GLN A 145 -23.95 17.15 1.38
C GLN A 145 -24.88 18.32 0.99
N GLU A 146 -24.55 19.55 1.39
CA GLU A 146 -25.36 20.74 1.07
C GLU A 146 -25.37 21.09 -0.42
N PHE A 147 -24.38 20.62 -1.16
CA PHE A 147 -24.23 20.88 -2.60
C PHE A 147 -24.60 19.70 -3.48
N LYS A 148 -25.34 18.74 -2.94
CA LYS A 148 -25.79 17.59 -3.72
C LYS A 148 -26.84 18.06 -4.73
N ASP A 149 -26.57 17.89 -6.02
CA ASP A 149 -27.53 18.21 -7.07
C ASP A 149 -28.68 17.20 -7.04
N PRO A 150 -29.93 17.63 -6.84
CA PRO A 150 -31.09 16.74 -6.80
C PRO A 150 -31.40 16.07 -8.15
N LEU A 151 -30.85 16.57 -9.25
CA LEU A 151 -31.06 16.02 -10.60
C LEU A 151 -29.97 15.03 -11.01
N VAL A 152 -28.84 14.99 -10.32
CA VAL A 152 -27.71 14.12 -10.61
C VAL A 152 -27.28 13.43 -9.31
N GLU A 153 -27.82 12.24 -9.06
CA GLU A 153 -27.59 11.50 -7.81
C GLU A 153 -26.12 11.19 -7.53
N ASP A 154 -25.31 11.07 -8.57
CA ASP A 154 -23.90 10.71 -8.52
C ASP A 154 -22.94 11.92 -8.56
N THR A 155 -23.43 13.15 -8.40
CA THR A 155 -22.57 14.35 -8.36
C THR A 155 -22.13 14.64 -6.94
N TRP A 156 -20.82 14.66 -6.73
CA TRP A 156 -20.21 14.95 -5.45
C TRP A 156 -19.48 16.29 -5.50
N VAL A 157 -19.78 17.17 -4.55
CA VAL A 157 -19.17 18.51 -4.47
C VAL A 157 -18.48 18.66 -3.11
N TRP A 158 -17.19 18.89 -3.11
CA TRP A 158 -16.41 19.10 -1.88
C TRP A 158 -16.32 20.57 -1.50
N LYS A 159 -16.33 21.46 -2.48
CA LYS A 159 -16.20 22.90 -2.28
C LYS A 159 -17.12 23.62 -3.27
N ALA A 160 -17.91 24.56 -2.77
CA ALA A 160 -18.76 25.40 -3.63
C ALA A 160 -17.92 26.27 -4.57
N PRO A 161 -18.38 26.53 -5.80
CA PRO A 161 -17.73 27.47 -6.69
C PRO A 161 -17.65 28.87 -6.06
N ILE A 162 -16.50 29.51 -6.19
CA ILE A 162 -16.26 30.87 -5.69
C ILE A 162 -16.40 31.85 -6.87
N PRO A 163 -17.31 32.83 -6.79
CA PRO A 163 -17.46 33.83 -7.85
C PRO A 163 -16.13 34.54 -8.15
N GLY A 164 -15.78 34.63 -9.43
CA GLY A 164 -14.56 35.29 -9.89
C GLY A 164 -13.33 34.39 -10.01
N HIS A 165 -13.39 33.15 -9.47
CA HIS A 165 -12.32 32.16 -9.66
C HIS A 165 -12.39 31.55 -11.08
N ARG A 166 -11.23 31.10 -11.53
CA ARG A 166 -11.09 30.38 -12.81
C ARG A 166 -11.06 28.88 -12.50
N TYR A 167 -11.76 28.12 -13.33
CA TYR A 167 -11.87 26.69 -13.20
C TYR A 167 -11.42 25.99 -14.49
N ILE A 168 -10.77 24.85 -14.37
CA ILE A 168 -10.53 23.95 -15.47
C ILE A 168 -11.35 22.68 -15.26
N MET A 169 -11.94 22.16 -16.33
CA MET A 169 -12.73 20.95 -16.30
C MET A 169 -12.12 19.90 -17.22
N GLY A 170 -11.87 18.71 -16.68
CA GLY A 170 -11.58 17.51 -17.44
C GLY A 170 -12.83 16.65 -17.53
N LEU A 171 -13.13 16.15 -18.72
CA LEU A 171 -14.29 15.28 -18.97
C LEU A 171 -13.82 14.00 -19.67
N ASP A 172 -14.09 12.87 -19.06
CA ASP A 172 -13.93 11.54 -19.65
C ASP A 172 -15.31 10.94 -19.93
N CYS A 173 -15.66 10.88 -21.22
CA CYS A 173 -16.99 10.47 -21.66
C CYS A 173 -17.05 8.94 -21.88
N SER A 174 -17.91 8.27 -21.14
CA SER A 174 -18.25 6.87 -21.44
C SER A 174 -19.20 6.76 -22.63
N ARG A 175 -19.24 5.56 -23.21
CA ARG A 175 -20.19 5.22 -24.30
C ARG A 175 -21.64 5.01 -23.83
N GLY A 176 -21.87 4.96 -22.51
CA GLY A 176 -23.20 4.74 -21.96
C GLY A 176 -23.71 3.29 -22.01
N ASP A 177 -22.84 2.32 -22.25
CA ASP A 177 -23.17 0.89 -22.33
C ASP A 177 -23.05 0.13 -21.00
N ALA A 178 -23.16 0.84 -19.89
CA ALA A 178 -23.23 0.37 -18.49
C ALA A 178 -21.95 -0.21 -17.88
N ALA A 179 -20.90 -0.46 -18.66
CA ALA A 179 -19.64 -0.99 -18.13
C ALA A 179 -18.68 0.11 -17.66
N ASP A 180 -18.85 1.32 -18.19
CA ASP A 180 -17.98 2.47 -17.94
C ASP A 180 -18.81 3.70 -17.58
N ARG A 181 -18.29 4.56 -16.70
CA ARG A 181 -18.98 5.77 -16.24
C ARG A 181 -18.31 7.01 -16.79
N THR A 182 -19.09 8.03 -17.12
CA THR A 182 -18.55 9.36 -17.41
C THR A 182 -17.98 9.96 -16.14
N ALA A 183 -16.74 10.41 -16.16
CA ALA A 183 -16.09 11.10 -15.06
C ALA A 183 -15.87 12.59 -15.41
N ILE A 184 -16.11 13.45 -14.43
CA ILE A 184 -15.89 14.90 -14.55
C ILE A 184 -15.07 15.35 -13.36
N GLU A 185 -13.94 16.00 -13.63
CA GLU A 185 -13.09 16.61 -12.60
C GLU A 185 -13.02 18.12 -12.84
N ILE A 186 -13.29 18.90 -11.78
CA ILE A 186 -13.24 20.36 -11.82
C ILE A 186 -12.21 20.86 -10.81
N ILE A 187 -11.22 21.59 -11.26
CA ILE A 187 -10.13 22.13 -10.46
C ILE A 187 -10.24 23.66 -10.41
N ASP A 188 -10.21 24.20 -9.18
CA ASP A 188 -10.13 25.65 -8.93
C ASP A 188 -8.67 26.10 -9.07
N LEU A 189 -8.39 26.93 -10.12
CA LEU A 189 -7.03 27.38 -10.40
C LEU A 189 -6.57 28.53 -9.50
N ASP A 190 -7.47 29.23 -8.87
CA ASP A 190 -7.19 30.39 -8.02
C ASP A 190 -7.28 30.04 -6.52
N GLY A 191 -7.63 28.80 -6.20
CA GLY A 191 -7.78 28.29 -4.85
C GLY A 191 -6.71 27.27 -4.41
N ILE A 192 -5.62 27.16 -5.18
CA ILE A 192 -4.47 26.27 -4.88
C ILE A 192 -3.46 27.03 -4.01
#